data_7dc2f0f2e6276335f0eae64edbe9c28d
#
_entry.id   7dc2f0f2e6276335f0eae64edbe9c28d
#
_cell.length_a   1.000
_cell.length_b   1.000
_cell.length_c   1.000
_cell.angle_alpha   90.00
_cell.angle_beta   90.00
_cell.angle_gamma   90.00
#
_symmetry.space_group_name_H-M   'P 1'
#
loop_
_entity.id
_entity.type
_entity.pdbx_description
1 polymer ?
#
loop_
_entity_poly.entity_id
_entity_poly.type
_entity_poly.pdbx_seq_one_letter_code
_entity_poly.pdbx_strand_id
1 'polypeptide(L)'
;GSSIPGIITSKNEKLILGDGKEQLLLQINAPINEKNTGGAICNSNGELVGIADLSITKERNEEGLYYGMQMEELQDMINSTNTFKKILGINEGGVIVDETRNFSGFYIQELDKNGSAYLAGIKPTDIIIEVNGYEVVNVDDLIKLLQDKKKGDILHCKVLSEGEMKNIDIKILL
;
A
#
# COMPACT_ATOMS: atom_id res chain seq x y z
N GLY A 1 5.30 -4.30 13.15
CA GLY A 1 5.88 -4.89 11.94
C GLY A 1 7.41 -4.84 12.00
N SER A 2 8.06 -5.78 11.34
CA SER A 2 9.51 -5.76 11.20
C SER A 2 9.86 -5.17 9.83
N SER A 3 10.87 -4.31 9.78
CA SER A 3 11.45 -3.83 8.53
C SER A 3 12.78 -4.55 8.27
N ILE A 4 13.04 -4.84 7.02
CA ILE A 4 14.32 -5.41 6.58
C ILE A 4 15.05 -4.31 5.82
N PRO A 5 16.20 -3.84 6.32
CA PRO A 5 16.99 -2.84 5.60
C PRO A 5 17.63 -3.45 4.35
N GLY A 6 17.73 -2.65 3.30
CA GLY A 6 18.38 -3.05 2.06
C GLY A 6 18.79 -1.87 1.23
N ILE A 7 19.39 -2.15 0.08
CA ILE A 7 19.83 -1.16 -0.89
C ILE A 7 19.10 -1.42 -2.21
N ILE A 8 18.60 -0.37 -2.84
CA ILE A 8 18.12 -0.44 -4.22
C ILE A 8 19.35 -0.52 -5.12
N THR A 9 19.53 -1.64 -5.77
CA THR A 9 20.68 -1.93 -6.63
C THR A 9 20.42 -1.54 -8.09
N SER A 10 19.15 -1.51 -8.51
CA SER A 10 18.75 -1.02 -9.84
C SER A 10 17.32 -0.48 -9.81
N LYS A 11 17.06 0.49 -10.68
CA LYS A 11 15.73 1.06 -10.93
C LYS A 11 15.41 0.99 -12.42
N ASN A 12 14.12 1.11 -12.74
CA ASN A 12 13.63 1.16 -14.11
C ASN A 12 13.99 -0.08 -14.94
N GLU A 13 14.18 -1.21 -14.28
CA GLU A 13 14.28 -2.47 -15.01
C GLU A 13 12.92 -2.83 -15.62
N LYS A 14 12.94 -3.28 -16.86
CA LYS A 14 11.71 -3.57 -17.60
C LYS A 14 11.38 -5.04 -17.58
N LEU A 15 10.12 -5.34 -17.24
CA LEU A 15 9.50 -6.63 -17.46
C LEU A 15 8.40 -6.47 -18.50
N ILE A 16 8.44 -7.25 -19.57
CA ILE A 16 7.38 -7.28 -20.57
C ILE A 16 6.40 -8.39 -20.17
N LEU A 17 5.16 -8.00 -19.91
CA LEU A 17 4.09 -8.91 -19.55
C LEU A 17 3.51 -9.62 -20.79
N GLY A 18 2.77 -10.69 -20.58
CA GLY A 18 2.19 -11.50 -21.64
C GLY A 18 1.23 -10.75 -22.58
N ASP A 19 0.70 -9.61 -22.18
CA ASP A 19 -0.13 -8.69 -22.99
C ASP A 19 0.68 -7.60 -23.72
N GLY A 20 2.01 -7.64 -23.60
CA GLY A 20 2.94 -6.68 -24.21
C GLY A 20 3.13 -5.39 -23.43
N LYS A 21 2.48 -5.22 -22.27
CA LYS A 21 2.69 -4.06 -21.39
C LYS A 21 4.02 -4.15 -20.66
N GLU A 22 4.64 -2.99 -20.43
CA GLU A 22 5.87 -2.89 -19.65
C GLU A 22 5.54 -2.64 -18.19
N GLN A 23 6.18 -3.42 -17.30
CA GLN A 23 6.21 -3.16 -15.85
C GLN A 23 7.62 -2.74 -15.47
N LEU A 24 7.74 -1.62 -14.76
CA LEU A 24 9.01 -1.21 -14.18
C LEU A 24 9.27 -1.96 -12.88
N LEU A 25 10.50 -2.41 -12.71
CA LEU A 25 10.95 -3.15 -11.56
C LEU A 25 12.03 -2.38 -10.78
N LEU A 26 11.98 -2.54 -9.45
CA LEU A 26 13.09 -2.26 -8.56
C LEU A 26 13.85 -3.55 -8.28
N GLN A 27 15.18 -3.48 -8.36
CA GLN A 27 16.07 -4.53 -7.87
C GLN A 27 16.62 -4.11 -6.51
N ILE A 28 16.56 -4.99 -5.54
CA ILE A 28 17.03 -4.76 -4.17
C ILE A 28 17.86 -5.96 -3.67
N ASN A 29 18.68 -5.73 -2.67
CA ASN A 29 19.43 -6.79 -2.00
C ASN A 29 18.78 -7.30 -0.70
N ALA A 30 17.62 -6.75 -0.32
CA ALA A 30 16.86 -7.21 0.83
C ALA A 30 16.03 -8.45 0.48
N PRO A 31 16.09 -9.53 1.27
CA PRO A 31 15.41 -10.77 0.97
C PRO A 31 13.89 -10.63 0.88
N ILE A 32 13.32 -11.12 -0.24
CA ILE A 32 11.88 -11.29 -0.43
C ILE A 32 11.54 -12.77 -0.36
N ASN A 33 10.54 -13.11 0.45
CA ASN A 33 10.06 -14.47 0.67
C ASN A 33 8.53 -14.48 0.82
N GLU A 34 7.98 -15.64 1.15
CA GLU A 34 6.53 -15.82 1.29
C GLU A 34 5.89 -14.98 2.40
N LYS A 35 6.70 -14.53 3.37
CA LYS A 35 6.20 -13.75 4.52
C LYS A 35 6.17 -12.24 4.24
N ASN A 36 6.94 -11.75 3.27
CA ASN A 36 7.03 -10.32 2.97
C ASN A 36 6.71 -9.95 1.51
N THR A 37 6.38 -10.92 0.67
CA THR A 37 5.86 -10.61 -0.67
C THR A 37 4.55 -9.83 -0.58
N GLY A 38 4.37 -8.84 -1.45
CA GLY A 38 3.27 -7.87 -1.37
C GLY A 38 3.50 -6.74 -0.37
N GLY A 39 4.58 -6.79 0.41
CA GLY A 39 4.95 -5.74 1.35
C GLY A 39 5.51 -4.50 0.66
N ALA A 40 5.38 -3.36 1.34
CA ALA A 40 5.89 -2.09 0.83
C ALA A 40 7.42 -2.03 0.85
N ILE A 41 7.99 -1.51 -0.23
CA ILE A 41 9.39 -1.09 -0.31
C ILE A 41 9.39 0.43 -0.17
N CYS A 42 10.01 0.92 0.90
CA CYS A 42 10.08 2.35 1.19
C CYS A 42 11.51 2.84 1.15
N ASN A 43 11.69 4.11 0.78
CA ASN A 43 12.98 4.78 0.89
C ASN A 43 13.27 5.21 2.34
N SER A 44 14.40 5.86 2.58
CA SER A 44 14.80 6.34 3.90
C SER A 44 13.89 7.40 4.50
N ASN A 45 13.08 8.06 3.67
CA ASN A 45 12.08 9.04 4.10
C ASN A 45 10.71 8.39 4.44
N GLY A 46 10.59 7.05 4.28
CA GLY A 46 9.34 6.34 4.46
C GLY A 46 8.38 6.42 3.26
N GLU A 47 8.82 6.97 2.14
CA GLU A 47 8.02 7.07 0.92
C GLU A 47 7.98 5.73 0.19
N LEU A 48 6.80 5.31 -0.25
CA LEU A 48 6.62 4.09 -1.03
C LEU A 48 7.31 4.23 -2.39
N VAL A 49 8.18 3.30 -2.71
CA VAL A 49 8.89 3.24 -4.00
C VAL A 49 8.64 1.95 -4.77
N GLY A 50 8.06 0.96 -4.11
CA GLY A 50 7.73 -0.30 -4.77
C GLY A 50 6.97 -1.28 -3.88
N ILE A 51 6.55 -2.39 -4.49
CA ILE A 51 5.89 -3.51 -3.81
C ILE A 51 6.74 -4.76 -4.05
N ALA A 52 7.13 -5.44 -2.98
CA ALA A 52 7.92 -6.66 -3.04
C ALA A 52 7.20 -7.77 -3.82
N ASP A 53 7.89 -8.45 -4.72
CA ASP A 53 7.29 -9.49 -5.56
C ASP A 53 8.15 -10.75 -5.62
N LEU A 54 7.70 -11.78 -4.92
CA LEU A 54 8.40 -13.06 -4.87
C LEU A 54 8.31 -13.81 -6.21
N SER A 55 7.23 -13.67 -6.95
CA SER A 55 7.07 -14.38 -8.24
C SER A 55 8.07 -13.87 -9.27
N ILE A 56 8.24 -12.56 -9.37
CA ILE A 56 9.25 -11.96 -10.25
C ILE A 56 10.66 -12.33 -9.76
N THR A 57 10.90 -12.30 -8.46
CA THR A 57 12.19 -12.71 -7.88
C THR A 57 12.56 -14.15 -8.24
N LYS A 58 11.60 -15.08 -8.15
CA LYS A 58 11.81 -16.48 -8.54
C LYS A 58 12.00 -16.64 -10.05
N GLU A 59 11.28 -15.90 -10.87
CA GLU A 59 11.40 -15.94 -12.32
C GLU A 59 12.77 -15.46 -12.79
N ARG A 60 13.26 -14.35 -12.23
CA ARG A 60 14.60 -13.82 -12.50
C ARG A 60 15.73 -14.73 -12.02
N ASN A 61 15.52 -15.37 -10.86
CA ASN A 61 16.44 -16.35 -10.28
C ASN A 61 17.90 -15.87 -10.21
N GLU A 62 18.12 -14.64 -9.78
CA GLU A 62 19.43 -14.03 -9.60
C GLU A 62 19.87 -14.09 -8.14
N GLU A 63 21.03 -14.67 -7.87
CA GLU A 63 21.51 -14.87 -6.50
C GLU A 63 21.73 -13.54 -5.77
N GLY A 64 21.13 -13.41 -4.58
CA GLY A 64 21.27 -12.22 -3.73
C GLY A 64 20.51 -11.00 -4.23
N LEU A 65 19.73 -11.12 -5.32
CA LEU A 65 18.92 -10.06 -5.89
C LEU A 65 17.43 -10.41 -5.81
N TYR A 66 16.65 -9.42 -5.45
CA TYR A 66 15.22 -9.55 -5.26
C TYR A 66 14.51 -8.42 -6.00
N TYR A 67 13.28 -8.64 -6.37
CA TYR A 67 12.55 -7.71 -7.24
C TYR A 67 11.23 -7.27 -6.63
N GLY A 68 10.90 -6.01 -6.83
CA GLY A 68 9.60 -5.43 -6.54
C GLY A 68 9.06 -4.70 -7.75
N MET A 69 7.74 -4.53 -7.80
CA MET A 69 7.12 -3.61 -8.73
C MET A 69 7.53 -2.19 -8.34
N GLN A 70 8.09 -1.44 -9.28
CA GLN A 70 8.40 -0.04 -9.05
C GLN A 70 7.11 0.78 -9.09
N MET A 71 6.89 1.60 -8.06
CA MET A 71 5.84 2.61 -8.04
C MET A 71 6.46 3.93 -8.46
N GLU A 72 5.97 4.49 -9.57
CA GLU A 72 6.53 5.74 -10.11
C GLU A 72 6.20 6.92 -9.23
N GLU A 73 4.98 6.99 -8.72
CA GLU A 73 4.52 8.04 -7.79
C GLU A 73 3.29 7.54 -7.02
N LEU A 74 3.13 7.99 -5.78
CA LEU A 74 1.84 7.96 -5.12
C LEU A 74 0.95 9.00 -5.81
N GLN A 75 -0.08 8.52 -6.50
CA GLN A 75 -1.07 9.43 -7.05
C GLN A 75 -1.85 10.08 -5.91
N ASP A 76 -2.01 11.40 -5.99
CA ASP A 76 -2.80 12.17 -5.02
C ASP A 76 -2.39 11.95 -3.56
N MET A 77 -1.14 12.30 -3.23
CA MET A 77 -0.70 12.39 -1.84
C MET A 77 -1.64 13.28 -1.03
N ILE A 78 -2.25 12.70 -0.02
CA ILE A 78 -3.09 13.45 0.89
C ILE A 78 -2.22 13.95 2.04
N ASN A 79 -1.84 15.21 1.97
CA ASN A 79 -1.42 15.94 3.15
C ASN A 79 -2.69 16.29 3.93
N SER A 80 -3.02 15.46 4.92
CA SER A 80 -4.10 15.69 5.88
C SER A 80 -5.32 16.43 5.34
N THR A 81 -6.10 15.79 4.47
CA THR A 81 -7.45 16.31 4.27
C THR A 81 -8.22 16.13 5.59
N ASN A 82 -8.96 17.12 6.01
CA ASN A 82 -9.73 17.08 7.25
C ASN A 82 -10.58 15.80 7.40
N THR A 83 -11.03 15.22 6.29
CA THR A 83 -11.85 14.01 6.28
C THR A 83 -11.08 12.76 6.74
N PHE A 84 -9.91 12.47 6.17
CA PHE A 84 -9.12 11.30 6.55
C PHE A 84 -8.61 11.39 7.98
N LYS A 85 -8.06 12.55 8.35
CA LYS A 85 -7.56 12.79 9.69
C LYS A 85 -8.69 12.73 10.72
N LYS A 86 -9.80 13.39 10.44
CA LYS A 86 -10.94 13.48 11.37
C LYS A 86 -11.63 12.13 11.55
N ILE A 87 -11.89 11.39 10.47
CA ILE A 87 -12.70 10.17 10.52
C ILE A 87 -11.86 8.94 10.85
N LEU A 88 -10.68 8.82 10.24
CA LEU A 88 -9.83 7.64 10.35
C LEU A 88 -8.58 7.85 11.19
N GLY A 89 -8.16 9.08 11.41
CA GLY A 89 -6.88 9.36 12.04
C GLY A 89 -5.69 9.08 11.11
N ILE A 90 -5.90 9.14 9.79
CA ILE A 90 -4.83 9.02 8.80
C ILE A 90 -4.27 10.40 8.53
N ASN A 91 -3.01 10.60 8.91
CA ASN A 91 -2.31 11.87 8.75
C ASN A 91 -1.67 12.01 7.36
N GLU A 92 -1.07 10.94 6.86
CA GLU A 92 -0.42 10.90 5.56
C GLU A 92 -0.68 9.56 4.84
N GLY A 93 -0.86 9.64 3.54
CA GLY A 93 -1.06 8.50 2.68
C GLY A 93 -1.39 8.92 1.25
N GLY A 94 -1.71 7.98 0.40
CA GLY A 94 -2.07 8.28 -0.98
C GLY A 94 -2.61 7.07 -1.73
N VAL A 95 -3.27 7.32 -2.84
CA VAL A 95 -3.77 6.26 -3.71
C VAL A 95 -2.65 5.75 -4.62
N ILE A 96 -2.52 4.43 -4.67
CA ILE A 96 -1.64 3.72 -5.59
C ILE A 96 -2.53 3.06 -6.64
N VAL A 97 -2.18 3.21 -7.92
CA VAL A 97 -2.84 2.51 -9.02
C VAL A 97 -1.78 1.85 -9.88
N ASP A 98 -1.89 0.54 -10.06
CA ASP A 98 -1.11 -0.22 -11.03
C ASP A 98 -2.08 -0.90 -12.01
N GLU A 99 -2.33 -0.23 -13.14
CA GLU A 99 -3.26 -0.72 -14.16
C GLU A 99 -2.79 -2.04 -14.79
N THR A 100 -1.48 -2.25 -14.85
CA THR A 100 -0.89 -3.44 -15.45
C THR A 100 -1.24 -4.71 -14.69
N ARG A 101 -1.27 -4.64 -13.35
CA ARG A 101 -1.61 -5.76 -12.49
C ARG A 101 -3.04 -5.70 -11.95
N ASN A 102 -3.82 -4.73 -12.40
CA ASN A 102 -5.16 -4.48 -11.88
C ASN A 102 -5.16 -4.35 -10.35
N PHE A 103 -4.20 -3.60 -9.82
CA PHE A 103 -4.00 -3.37 -8.41
C PHE A 103 -4.21 -1.90 -8.08
N SER A 104 -4.99 -1.61 -7.06
CA SER A 104 -5.17 -0.27 -6.53
C SER A 104 -5.44 -0.31 -5.04
N GLY A 105 -5.16 0.80 -4.35
CA GLY A 105 -5.42 0.92 -2.94
C GLY A 105 -4.94 2.23 -2.35
N PHE A 106 -5.25 2.45 -1.09
CA PHE A 106 -4.79 3.61 -0.32
C PHE A 106 -3.63 3.18 0.58
N TYR A 107 -2.43 3.65 0.26
CA TYR A 107 -1.23 3.45 1.05
C TYR A 107 -1.24 4.35 2.28
N ILE A 108 -0.98 3.76 3.44
CA ILE A 108 -0.91 4.45 4.73
C ILE A 108 0.55 4.77 5.05
N GLN A 109 0.89 6.05 5.18
CA GLN A 109 2.22 6.50 5.56
C GLN A 109 2.29 6.85 7.04
N GLU A 110 1.32 7.62 7.54
CA GLU A 110 1.29 8.04 8.95
C GLU A 110 -0.13 7.99 9.54
N LEU A 111 -0.22 7.53 10.77
CA LEU A 111 -1.47 7.37 11.54
C LEU A 111 -1.36 8.05 12.91
N ASP A 112 -2.47 8.64 13.35
CA ASP A 112 -2.67 8.99 14.76
C ASP A 112 -2.93 7.72 15.57
N LYS A 113 -2.16 7.51 16.61
CA LYS A 113 -2.29 6.35 17.51
C LYS A 113 -3.63 6.28 18.25
N ASN A 114 -4.34 7.39 18.34
CA ASN A 114 -5.68 7.47 18.91
C ASN A 114 -6.79 7.44 17.85
N GLY A 115 -6.42 7.37 16.56
CA GLY A 115 -7.36 7.38 15.46
C GLY A 115 -8.06 6.04 15.26
N SER A 116 -9.22 6.09 14.61
CA SER A 116 -10.06 4.92 14.35
C SER A 116 -9.32 3.81 13.60
N ALA A 117 -8.53 4.16 12.60
CA ALA A 117 -7.79 3.18 11.79
C ALA A 117 -6.69 2.48 12.62
N TYR A 118 -5.90 3.24 13.38
CA TYR A 118 -4.85 2.66 14.22
C TYR A 118 -5.42 1.70 15.28
N LEU A 119 -6.48 2.11 15.96
CA LEU A 119 -7.13 1.29 17.00
C LEU A 119 -7.81 0.05 16.42
N ALA A 120 -8.17 0.06 15.15
CA ALA A 120 -8.66 -1.12 14.44
C ALA A 120 -7.55 -2.09 13.99
N GLY A 121 -6.27 -1.69 14.13
CA GLY A 121 -5.13 -2.53 13.77
C GLY A 121 -4.46 -2.19 12.44
N ILE A 122 -4.85 -1.10 11.78
CA ILE A 122 -4.14 -0.57 10.61
C ILE A 122 -2.77 -0.04 11.06
N LYS A 123 -1.75 -0.29 10.26
CA LYS A 123 -0.37 0.10 10.53
C LYS A 123 0.19 0.96 9.40
N PRO A 124 1.22 1.78 9.66
CA PRO A 124 2.02 2.35 8.58
C PRO A 124 2.51 1.26 7.62
N THR A 125 2.54 1.57 6.34
CA THR A 125 2.84 0.69 5.20
C THR A 125 1.71 -0.27 4.78
N ASP A 126 0.60 -0.31 5.48
CA ASP A 126 -0.59 -1.03 5.02
C ASP A 126 -1.21 -0.34 3.80
N ILE A 127 -1.90 -1.12 2.98
CA ILE A 127 -2.64 -0.63 1.81
C ILE A 127 -4.10 -1.05 1.94
N ILE A 128 -5.00 -0.09 2.02
CA ILE A 128 -6.44 -0.35 2.03
C ILE A 128 -6.89 -0.55 0.58
N ILE A 129 -7.27 -1.77 0.24
CA ILE A 129 -7.64 -2.19 -1.11
C ILE A 129 -9.13 -1.96 -1.38
N GLU A 130 -9.95 -2.22 -0.38
CA GLU A 130 -11.41 -2.17 -0.51
C GLU A 130 -12.04 -1.63 0.77
N VAL A 131 -13.08 -0.82 0.64
CA VAL A 131 -13.89 -0.31 1.75
C VAL A 131 -15.36 -0.56 1.45
N ASN A 132 -16.05 -1.29 2.32
CA ASN A 132 -17.47 -1.65 2.18
C ASN A 132 -17.82 -2.27 0.82
N GLY A 133 -16.94 -3.11 0.28
CA GLY A 133 -17.13 -3.76 -1.02
C GLY A 133 -16.74 -2.92 -2.23
N TYR A 134 -16.28 -1.69 -2.05
CA TYR A 134 -15.82 -0.81 -3.12
C TYR A 134 -14.30 -0.78 -3.19
N GLU A 135 -13.76 -1.07 -4.36
CA GLU A 135 -12.33 -0.95 -4.61
C GLU A 135 -11.88 0.51 -4.48
N VAL A 136 -10.70 0.70 -3.87
CA VAL A 136 -10.10 2.02 -3.73
C VAL A 136 -9.27 2.32 -4.96
N VAL A 137 -9.79 3.16 -5.86
CA VAL A 137 -9.14 3.51 -7.13
C VAL A 137 -8.76 4.98 -7.23
N ASN A 138 -9.40 5.84 -6.47
CA ASN A 138 -9.07 7.28 -6.39
C ASN A 138 -9.48 7.86 -5.03
N VAL A 139 -8.92 9.04 -4.73
CA VAL A 139 -9.14 9.73 -3.46
C VAL A 139 -10.56 10.25 -3.34
N ASP A 140 -11.13 10.80 -4.41
CA ASP A 140 -12.43 11.46 -4.37
C ASP A 140 -13.55 10.49 -4.02
N ASP A 141 -13.54 9.28 -4.56
CA ASP A 141 -14.50 8.24 -4.24
C ASP A 141 -14.39 7.79 -2.78
N LEU A 142 -13.16 7.67 -2.27
CA LEU A 142 -12.93 7.33 -0.87
C LEU A 142 -13.42 8.45 0.06
N ILE A 143 -13.18 9.70 -0.28
CA ILE A 143 -13.71 10.87 0.47
C ILE A 143 -15.24 10.83 0.50
N LYS A 144 -15.90 10.62 -0.64
CA LYS A 144 -17.35 10.54 -0.72
C LYS A 144 -17.91 9.43 0.18
N LEU A 145 -17.26 8.29 0.21
CA LEU A 145 -17.65 7.16 1.05
C LEU A 145 -17.50 7.48 2.54
N LEU A 146 -16.50 8.28 2.93
CA LEU A 146 -16.22 8.63 4.31
C LEU A 146 -17.07 9.81 4.82
N GLN A 147 -17.47 10.73 3.95
CA GLN A 147 -18.15 11.98 4.35
C GLN A 147 -19.44 11.77 5.15
N ASP A 148 -20.19 10.71 4.84
CA ASP A 148 -21.47 10.41 5.46
C ASP A 148 -21.35 9.53 6.72
N LYS A 149 -20.12 9.17 7.11
CA LYS A 149 -19.88 8.29 8.25
C LYS A 149 -19.99 9.03 9.56
N LYS A 150 -20.60 8.36 10.53
CA LYS A 150 -20.85 8.88 11.87
C LYS A 150 -20.16 8.02 12.93
N LYS A 151 -20.01 8.59 14.11
CA LYS A 151 -19.54 7.84 15.27
C LYS A 151 -20.33 6.54 15.45
N GLY A 152 -19.59 5.44 15.59
CA GLY A 152 -20.15 4.10 15.75
C GLY A 152 -20.35 3.34 14.45
N ASP A 153 -20.30 3.99 13.28
CA ASP A 153 -20.33 3.29 12.00
C ASP A 153 -19.09 2.40 11.84
N ILE A 154 -19.26 1.30 11.14
CA ILE A 154 -18.19 0.34 10.87
C ILE A 154 -17.87 0.34 9.38
N LEU A 155 -16.59 0.50 9.07
CA LEU A 155 -16.08 0.30 7.72
C LEU A 155 -15.46 -1.09 7.61
N HIS A 156 -15.98 -1.90 6.70
CA HIS A 156 -15.41 -3.22 6.39
C HIS A 156 -14.34 -3.06 5.33
N CYS A 157 -13.07 -3.25 5.71
CA CYS A 157 -11.93 -3.02 4.83
C CYS A 157 -11.21 -4.32 4.49
N LYS A 158 -10.76 -4.44 3.24
CA LYS A 158 -9.69 -5.36 2.85
C LYS A 158 -8.39 -4.60 2.83
N VAL A 159 -7.40 -5.12 3.53
CA VAL A 159 -6.13 -4.45 3.75
C VAL A 159 -5.00 -5.39 3.42
N LEU A 160 -4.09 -4.97 2.54
CA LEU A 160 -2.84 -5.66 2.32
C LEU A 160 -1.84 -5.18 3.39
N SER A 161 -1.50 -6.07 4.31
CA SER A 161 -0.62 -5.81 5.44
C SER A 161 0.49 -6.85 5.50
N GLU A 162 1.73 -6.42 5.43
CA GLU A 162 2.91 -7.31 5.50
C GLU A 162 2.84 -8.50 4.50
N GLY A 163 2.32 -8.24 3.30
CA GLY A 163 2.16 -9.24 2.24
C GLY A 163 0.93 -10.14 2.37
N GLU A 164 0.10 -9.95 3.38
CA GLU A 164 -1.12 -10.71 3.61
C GLU A 164 -2.37 -9.86 3.45
N MET A 165 -3.38 -10.41 2.77
CA MET A 165 -4.69 -9.78 2.69
C MET A 165 -5.47 -10.06 3.98
N LYS A 166 -5.88 -8.99 4.67
CA LYS A 166 -6.63 -9.05 5.92
C LYS A 166 -7.97 -8.34 5.79
N ASN A 167 -8.99 -8.85 6.48
CA ASN A 167 -10.24 -8.13 6.69
C ASN A 167 -10.15 -7.40 8.01
N ILE A 168 -10.27 -6.08 7.98
CA ILE A 168 -10.20 -5.22 9.16
C ILE A 168 -11.44 -4.35 9.20
N ASP A 169 -12.16 -4.41 10.32
CA ASP A 169 -13.30 -3.55 10.59
C ASP A 169 -12.84 -2.31 11.36
N ILE A 170 -13.07 -1.14 10.79
CA ILE A 170 -12.75 0.14 11.42
C ILE A 170 -14.03 0.74 11.98
N LYS A 171 -14.13 0.84 13.31
CA LYS A 171 -15.20 1.55 13.99
C LYS A 171 -14.86 3.04 14.08
N ILE A 172 -15.74 3.89 13.58
CA ILE A 172 -15.55 5.35 13.61
C ILE A 172 -15.70 5.88 15.04
N LEU A 173 -14.69 6.62 15.52
CA LEU A 173 -14.56 7.09 16.92
C LEU A 173 -14.66 8.62 17.06
N LEU A 174 -15.36 9.28 16.21
CA LEU A 174 -15.47 10.76 16.19
C LEU A 174 -15.80 11.38 17.54
#